data_8e02098ec383b7195257a3ea5f257791
#
_entry.id   8e02098ec383b7195257a3ea5f257791
#
_cell.length_a   1.000
_cell.length_b   1.000
_cell.length_c   1.000
_cell.angle_alpha   90.00
_cell.angle_beta   90.00
_cell.angle_gamma   90.00
#
_symmetry.space_group_name_H-M   'P 1'
#
loop_
_entity.id
_entity.type
_entity.pdbx_description
1 polymer ?
#
loop_
_entity_poly.entity_id
_entity_poly.type
_entity_poly.pdbx_seq_one_letter_code
_entity_poly.pdbx_strand_id
1 'polypeptide(L)'
;MEEKKIQLVRALGLKESISMTIGTVVGVGLFTCGSAQIGKVGSWIIGFTFIALLISIWPSLIYGEMSAALPCAGGTYNYAKRGLNRIWANIAGWHYIVSVVAIGAGETLAFSNYFKILLEQFNINIEWLDSRIIAIVLIILFLILNFRGIEQSGKAQTGFMFFFWGCAICWFLYMIPKVHIEYFGGITMNELPPFNELMYIFGLVWWCYTGFETCVSMGAETKYPQYTLPRALKISVFLVFALNALFQWFLVGLVPKELYGILAVADAPYAEGLKAVGLIGFPIILLCIGIAFGGDLSTINPGIAAPARYIYTMAEDGALPSYLCKVHSKYKTPYIAIILVGIINFILIATGSINYIASVSLISLAICYMIGCLSYLGLCKKYPDMNRPYKAPLGKIGCIFTIFIYCFMLFFADKVALLTAGIITVVC
;
A
#
# COMPACT_ATOMS: atom_id res chain seq x y z
N MET A 1 -20.80 12.67 -36.64
CA MET A 1 -19.71 11.69 -36.44
C MET A 1 -19.53 11.55 -34.93
N GLU A 2 -20.01 10.45 -34.33
CA GLU A 2 -19.70 10.16 -32.93
C GLU A 2 -18.19 9.95 -32.82
N GLU A 3 -17.49 10.84 -32.12
CA GLU A 3 -16.08 10.62 -31.77
C GLU A 3 -15.99 9.30 -31.00
N LYS A 4 -15.35 8.31 -31.60
CA LYS A 4 -15.14 7.00 -31.01
C LYS A 4 -14.37 7.20 -29.69
N LYS A 5 -15.07 7.13 -28.55
CA LYS A 5 -14.51 7.34 -27.20
C LYS A 5 -13.31 6.40 -27.03
N ILE A 6 -12.11 6.95 -26.88
CA ILE A 6 -10.88 6.17 -26.72
C ILE A 6 -10.98 5.48 -25.37
N GLN A 7 -10.95 4.14 -25.33
CA GLN A 7 -11.10 3.32 -24.13
C GLN A 7 -9.74 2.82 -23.60
N LEU A 8 -9.71 2.48 -22.31
CA LEU A 8 -8.59 1.78 -21.68
C LEU A 8 -8.39 0.38 -22.30
N VAL A 9 -7.14 -0.11 -22.34
CA VAL A 9 -6.79 -1.38 -23.01
C VAL A 9 -6.51 -2.47 -21.99
N ARG A 10 -7.08 -3.66 -22.17
CA ARG A 10 -6.83 -4.84 -21.33
C ARG A 10 -5.46 -5.44 -21.59
N ALA A 11 -4.48 -5.11 -20.77
CA ALA A 11 -3.09 -5.55 -20.90
C ALA A 11 -2.58 -6.39 -19.71
N LEU A 12 -3.12 -6.19 -18.50
CA LEU A 12 -2.63 -6.81 -17.26
C LEU A 12 -3.12 -8.26 -17.12
N GLY A 13 -2.18 -9.20 -16.97
CA GLY A 13 -2.45 -10.60 -16.62
C GLY A 13 -2.40 -10.86 -15.11
N LEU A 14 -2.39 -12.15 -14.73
CA LEU A 14 -2.34 -12.54 -13.31
C LEU A 14 -1.02 -12.13 -12.64
N LYS A 15 0.12 -12.27 -13.31
CA LYS A 15 1.43 -11.90 -12.78
C LYS A 15 1.50 -10.40 -12.49
N GLU A 16 1.09 -9.57 -13.43
CA GLU A 16 1.06 -8.13 -13.29
C GLU A 16 0.09 -7.70 -12.18
N SER A 17 -1.09 -8.35 -12.09
CA SER A 17 -2.07 -8.06 -11.03
C SER A 17 -1.55 -8.42 -9.64
N ILE A 18 -0.88 -9.58 -9.47
CA ILE A 18 -0.21 -9.96 -8.22
C ILE A 18 0.91 -8.98 -7.89
N SER A 19 1.77 -8.65 -8.87
CA SER A 19 2.87 -7.71 -8.69
C SER A 19 2.39 -6.30 -8.32
N MET A 20 1.29 -5.83 -8.90
CA MET A 20 0.66 -4.55 -8.54
C MET A 20 0.12 -4.59 -7.10
N THR A 21 -0.55 -5.69 -6.72
CA THR A 21 -1.11 -5.85 -5.38
C THR A 21 -0.04 -5.93 -4.31
N ILE A 22 0.95 -6.82 -4.47
CA ILE A 22 2.04 -6.98 -3.50
C ILE A 22 2.93 -5.75 -3.48
N GLY A 23 3.25 -5.20 -4.67
CA GLY A 23 4.08 -4.02 -4.78
C GLY A 23 3.49 -2.79 -4.10
N THR A 24 2.17 -2.61 -4.07
CA THR A 24 1.55 -1.50 -3.33
C THR A 24 1.67 -1.65 -1.81
N VAL A 25 1.92 -2.85 -1.33
CA VAL A 25 1.95 -3.17 0.11
C VAL A 25 3.39 -3.25 0.64
N VAL A 26 4.33 -3.68 -0.21
CA VAL A 26 5.72 -3.96 0.18
C VAL A 26 6.59 -2.73 -0.04
N GLY A 27 6.76 -1.93 1.00
CA GLY A 27 7.57 -0.71 0.96
C GLY A 27 7.64 -0.06 2.35
N VAL A 28 7.43 1.25 2.41
CA VAL A 28 7.54 2.07 3.63
C VAL A 28 6.72 1.52 4.80
N GLY A 29 5.59 0.89 4.52
CA GLY A 29 4.78 0.21 5.54
C GLY A 29 5.61 -0.81 6.30
N LEU A 30 6.19 -1.78 5.58
CA LEU A 30 6.99 -2.84 6.18
C LEU A 30 8.35 -2.34 6.67
N PHE A 31 9.13 -1.65 5.81
CA PHE A 31 10.54 -1.39 6.06
C PHE A 31 10.81 -0.15 6.92
N THR A 32 9.85 0.74 7.07
CA THR A 32 9.97 1.93 7.91
C THR A 32 8.94 1.91 9.04
N CYS A 33 7.66 2.11 8.75
CA CYS A 33 6.65 2.27 9.79
C CYS A 33 6.44 1.01 10.64
N GLY A 34 6.29 -0.15 10.01
CA GLY A 34 6.08 -1.43 10.72
C GLY A 34 7.32 -1.87 11.50
N SER A 35 8.50 -1.76 10.88
CA SER A 35 9.76 -2.17 11.49
C SER A 35 10.16 -1.27 12.67
N ALA A 36 9.86 0.03 12.64
CA ALA A 36 10.07 0.92 13.77
C ALA A 36 9.27 0.48 15.02
N GLN A 37 8.11 -0.16 14.85
CA GLN A 37 7.31 -0.65 15.98
C GLN A 37 7.98 -1.81 16.71
N ILE A 38 8.92 -2.54 16.10
CA ILE A 38 9.72 -3.55 16.79
C ILE A 38 10.47 -2.91 17.97
N GLY A 39 10.93 -1.68 17.80
CA GLY A 39 11.57 -0.92 18.88
C GLY A 39 10.70 -0.69 20.11
N LYS A 40 9.37 -0.82 20.00
CA LYS A 40 8.42 -0.64 21.09
C LYS A 40 7.80 -1.93 21.63
N VAL A 41 7.60 -2.93 20.74
CA VAL A 41 6.88 -4.16 21.10
C VAL A 41 7.71 -5.44 20.90
N GLY A 42 8.94 -5.34 20.39
CA GLY A 42 9.82 -6.49 20.17
C GLY A 42 9.16 -7.59 19.35
N SER A 43 9.32 -8.84 19.78
CA SER A 43 8.78 -10.02 19.11
C SER A 43 7.24 -10.08 19.04
N TRP A 44 6.52 -9.31 19.86
CA TRP A 44 5.05 -9.21 19.79
C TRP A 44 4.56 -8.70 18.43
N ILE A 45 5.43 -8.01 17.66
CA ILE A 45 5.13 -7.56 16.31
C ILE A 45 4.68 -8.70 15.38
N ILE A 46 5.22 -9.91 15.54
CA ILE A 46 4.87 -11.08 14.72
C ILE A 46 3.42 -11.51 15.02
N GLY A 47 3.02 -11.48 16.30
CA GLY A 47 1.64 -11.72 16.71
C GLY A 47 0.68 -10.67 16.16
N PHE A 48 1.06 -9.39 16.19
CA PHE A 48 0.27 -8.31 15.59
C PHE A 48 0.13 -8.47 14.08
N THR A 49 1.20 -8.87 13.41
CA THR A 49 1.20 -9.18 11.97
C THR A 49 0.24 -10.33 11.64
N PHE A 50 0.18 -11.36 12.47
CA PHE A 50 -0.77 -12.46 12.30
C PHE A 50 -2.23 -12.00 12.52
N ILE A 51 -2.50 -11.19 13.53
CA ILE A 51 -3.84 -10.62 13.76
C ILE A 51 -4.23 -9.70 12.59
N ALA A 52 -3.29 -8.90 12.07
CA ALA A 52 -3.51 -8.04 10.92
C ALA A 52 -3.86 -8.85 9.66
N LEU A 53 -3.25 -10.04 9.42
CA LEU A 53 -3.66 -10.97 8.38
C LEU A 53 -5.13 -11.37 8.55
N LEU A 54 -5.50 -11.85 9.75
CA LEU A 54 -6.87 -12.32 10.02
C LEU A 54 -7.92 -11.24 9.74
N ILE A 55 -7.62 -9.99 10.08
CA ILE A 55 -8.50 -8.83 9.82
C ILE A 55 -8.55 -8.50 8.33
N SER A 56 -7.46 -8.70 7.59
CA SER A 56 -7.34 -8.35 6.17
C SER A 56 -7.90 -9.41 5.21
N ILE A 57 -8.13 -10.63 5.68
CA ILE A 57 -8.65 -11.74 4.83
C ILE A 57 -10.02 -11.38 4.26
N TRP A 58 -10.99 -10.99 5.10
CA TRP A 58 -12.36 -10.72 4.61
C TRP A 58 -12.45 -9.56 3.64
N PRO A 59 -11.87 -8.38 3.91
CA PRO A 59 -11.83 -7.30 2.90
C PRO A 59 -11.26 -7.78 1.56
N SER A 60 -10.16 -8.52 1.56
CA SER A 60 -9.56 -9.06 0.35
C SER A 60 -10.50 -9.99 -0.43
N LEU A 61 -11.18 -10.92 0.27
CA LEU A 61 -12.12 -11.85 -0.35
C LEU A 61 -13.38 -11.14 -0.87
N ILE A 62 -13.91 -10.16 -0.12
CA ILE A 62 -15.08 -9.36 -0.48
C ILE A 62 -14.80 -8.52 -1.73
N TYR A 63 -13.62 -7.87 -1.79
CA TYR A 63 -13.18 -7.15 -2.99
C TYR A 63 -12.96 -8.10 -4.17
N GLY A 64 -12.50 -9.33 -3.90
CA GLY A 64 -12.42 -10.40 -4.89
C GLY A 64 -13.78 -10.74 -5.51
N GLU A 65 -14.85 -10.86 -4.71
CA GLU A 65 -16.21 -11.12 -5.19
C GLU A 65 -16.75 -9.92 -5.99
N MET A 66 -16.62 -8.72 -5.44
CA MET A 66 -17.09 -7.50 -6.14
C MET A 66 -16.36 -7.28 -7.46
N SER A 67 -15.05 -7.47 -7.50
CA SER A 67 -14.26 -7.30 -8.71
C SER A 67 -14.53 -8.35 -9.78
N ALA A 68 -14.88 -9.58 -9.37
CA ALA A 68 -15.30 -10.63 -10.30
C ALA A 68 -16.66 -10.33 -10.93
N ALA A 69 -17.59 -9.80 -10.12
CA ALA A 69 -18.95 -9.47 -10.58
C ALA A 69 -19.01 -8.15 -11.37
N LEU A 70 -18.17 -7.17 -11.01
CA LEU A 70 -18.16 -5.81 -11.56
C LEU A 70 -16.72 -5.37 -11.89
N PRO A 71 -16.09 -5.93 -12.92
CA PRO A 71 -14.74 -5.54 -13.31
C PRO A 71 -14.74 -4.18 -14.02
N CYS A 72 -14.36 -3.12 -13.28
CA CYS A 72 -14.36 -1.74 -13.76
C CYS A 72 -13.09 -1.00 -13.30
N ALA A 73 -12.85 0.18 -13.87
CA ALA A 73 -11.88 1.12 -13.31
C ALA A 73 -12.50 1.80 -12.08
N GLY A 74 -11.65 2.31 -11.16
CA GLY A 74 -12.13 3.04 -9.99
C GLY A 74 -12.78 2.20 -8.88
N GLY A 75 -12.60 0.87 -8.90
CA GLY A 75 -12.86 -0.06 -7.79
C GLY A 75 -14.01 0.32 -6.83
N THR A 76 -13.66 0.67 -5.59
CA THR A 76 -14.61 0.98 -4.50
C THR A 76 -15.58 2.11 -4.84
N TYR A 77 -15.15 3.12 -5.61
CA TYR A 77 -16.05 4.19 -6.09
C TYR A 77 -17.25 3.60 -6.82
N ASN A 78 -17.02 2.73 -7.80
CA ASN A 78 -18.09 2.10 -8.58
C ASN A 78 -18.94 1.14 -7.76
N TYR A 79 -18.34 0.42 -6.80
CA TYR A 79 -19.09 -0.47 -5.91
C TYR A 79 -20.01 0.34 -5.00
N ALA A 80 -19.54 1.44 -4.44
CA ALA A 80 -20.33 2.34 -3.61
C ALA A 80 -21.45 3.04 -4.40
N LYS A 81 -21.16 3.48 -5.62
CA LYS A 81 -22.17 4.09 -6.50
C LYS A 81 -23.35 3.16 -6.77
N ARG A 82 -23.08 1.88 -7.05
CA ARG A 82 -24.11 0.88 -7.35
C ARG A 82 -24.76 0.30 -6.09
N GLY A 83 -23.95 -0.04 -5.08
CA GLY A 83 -24.41 -0.66 -3.84
C GLY A 83 -25.13 0.32 -2.91
N LEU A 84 -24.63 1.52 -2.80
CA LEU A 84 -25.14 2.57 -1.91
C LEU A 84 -25.74 3.73 -2.71
N ASN A 85 -24.99 4.81 -2.89
CA ASN A 85 -25.37 5.98 -3.67
C ASN A 85 -24.13 6.81 -4.06
N ARG A 86 -24.35 7.97 -4.74
CA ARG A 86 -23.30 8.84 -5.26
C ARG A 86 -22.47 9.52 -4.16
N ILE A 87 -23.08 9.86 -3.03
CA ILE A 87 -22.38 10.51 -1.91
C ILE A 87 -21.31 9.57 -1.34
N TRP A 88 -21.71 8.34 -1.00
CA TRP A 88 -20.77 7.31 -0.51
C TRP A 88 -19.70 6.96 -1.53
N ALA A 89 -20.04 7.00 -2.82
CA ALA A 89 -19.06 6.79 -3.88
C ALA A 89 -17.99 7.89 -3.89
N ASN A 90 -18.39 9.17 -3.79
CA ASN A 90 -17.46 10.29 -3.75
C ASN A 90 -16.54 10.20 -2.53
N ILE A 91 -17.10 9.94 -1.34
CA ILE A 91 -16.32 9.77 -0.11
C ILE A 91 -15.29 8.65 -0.30
N ALA A 92 -15.71 7.47 -0.76
CA ALA A 92 -14.81 6.35 -1.00
C ALA A 92 -13.73 6.68 -2.04
N GLY A 93 -14.10 7.37 -3.12
CA GLY A 93 -13.17 7.77 -4.18
C GLY A 93 -12.07 8.70 -3.69
N TRP A 94 -12.44 9.75 -2.96
CA TRP A 94 -11.47 10.70 -2.41
C TRP A 94 -10.58 10.08 -1.34
N HIS A 95 -11.14 9.32 -0.41
CA HIS A 95 -10.34 8.62 0.59
C HIS A 95 -9.36 7.64 -0.05
N TYR A 96 -9.76 6.93 -1.10
CA TYR A 96 -8.84 6.08 -1.84
C TYR A 96 -7.73 6.90 -2.51
N ILE A 97 -8.07 7.96 -3.24
CA ILE A 97 -7.09 8.82 -3.92
C ILE A 97 -6.07 9.36 -2.93
N VAL A 98 -6.53 9.99 -1.84
CA VAL A 98 -5.63 10.60 -0.84
C VAL A 98 -4.74 9.54 -0.21
N SER A 99 -5.30 8.38 0.18
CA SER A 99 -4.53 7.34 0.82
C SER A 99 -3.44 6.78 -0.07
N VAL A 100 -3.77 6.40 -1.32
CA VAL A 100 -2.80 5.73 -2.20
C VAL A 100 -1.77 6.71 -2.75
N VAL A 101 -2.14 7.98 -2.94
CA VAL A 101 -1.16 9.04 -3.25
C VAL A 101 -0.23 9.27 -2.05
N ALA A 102 -0.75 9.24 -0.82
CA ALA A 102 0.06 9.34 0.39
C ALA A 102 1.06 8.17 0.51
N ILE A 103 0.64 6.93 0.20
CA ILE A 103 1.57 5.80 0.10
C ILE A 103 2.70 6.13 -0.88
N GLY A 104 2.39 6.54 -2.11
CA GLY A 104 3.39 6.89 -3.12
C GLY A 104 4.37 7.97 -2.66
N ALA A 105 3.89 9.03 -2.02
CA ALA A 105 4.74 10.08 -1.45
C ALA A 105 5.64 9.57 -0.33
N GLY A 106 5.11 8.77 0.59
CA GLY A 106 5.86 8.14 1.68
C GLY A 106 6.97 7.22 1.16
N GLU A 107 6.68 6.43 0.12
CA GLU A 107 7.65 5.52 -0.50
C GLU A 107 8.83 6.26 -1.14
N THR A 108 8.58 7.39 -1.78
CA THR A 108 9.68 8.16 -2.37
C THR A 108 10.61 8.77 -1.33
N LEU A 109 10.08 9.14 -0.16
CA LEU A 109 10.87 9.59 0.98
C LEU A 109 11.66 8.41 1.60
N ALA A 110 11.02 7.24 1.77
CA ALA A 110 11.67 6.03 2.27
C ALA A 110 12.80 5.57 1.32
N PHE A 111 12.53 5.52 0.01
CA PHE A 111 13.56 5.28 -0.99
C PHE A 111 14.77 6.18 -0.78
N SER A 112 14.52 7.48 -0.59
CA SER A 112 15.61 8.45 -0.43
C SER A 112 16.49 8.12 0.77
N ASN A 113 15.90 7.68 1.89
CA ASN A 113 16.62 7.33 3.10
C ASN A 113 17.46 6.05 2.91
N TYR A 114 16.87 4.97 2.39
CA TYR A 114 17.61 3.74 2.10
C TYR A 114 18.68 3.94 1.02
N PHE A 115 18.41 4.79 0.02
CA PHE A 115 19.38 5.11 -1.03
C PHE A 115 20.58 5.88 -0.49
N LYS A 116 20.39 6.83 0.44
CA LYS A 116 21.49 7.53 1.11
C LYS A 116 22.38 6.55 1.88
N ILE A 117 21.78 5.67 2.68
CA ILE A 117 22.52 4.64 3.43
C ILE A 117 23.27 3.69 2.50
N LEU A 118 22.68 3.34 1.35
CA LEU A 118 23.35 2.54 0.34
C LEU A 118 24.62 3.23 -0.18
N LEU A 119 24.54 4.51 -0.51
CA LEU A 119 25.69 5.27 -1.01
C LEU A 119 26.78 5.44 0.05
N GLU A 120 26.43 5.58 1.32
CA GLU A 120 27.42 5.61 2.43
C GLU A 120 28.29 4.35 2.44
N GLN A 121 27.73 3.16 2.10
CA GLN A 121 28.51 1.92 2.03
C GLN A 121 29.61 1.95 0.96
N PHE A 122 29.53 2.87 0.00
CA PHE A 122 30.53 3.12 -1.03
C PHE A 122 31.35 4.40 -0.75
N ASN A 123 31.32 4.94 0.47
CA ASN A 123 31.94 6.19 0.88
C ASN A 123 31.47 7.42 0.07
N ILE A 124 30.26 7.37 -0.47
CA ILE A 124 29.61 8.48 -1.17
C ILE A 124 28.63 9.13 -0.21
N ASN A 125 29.00 10.29 0.34
CA ASN A 125 28.14 11.04 1.24
C ASN A 125 27.33 12.08 0.46
N ILE A 126 25.98 11.93 0.48
CA ILE A 126 25.02 12.86 -0.09
C ILE A 126 24.01 13.38 0.95
N GLU A 127 24.39 13.40 2.23
CA GLU A 127 23.51 13.91 3.31
C GLU A 127 23.08 15.36 3.08
N TRP A 128 23.92 16.18 2.43
CA TRP A 128 23.61 17.55 2.02
C TRP A 128 22.42 17.63 1.05
N LEU A 129 22.08 16.56 0.33
CA LEU A 129 20.95 16.53 -0.60
C LEU A 129 19.66 16.21 0.15
N ASP A 130 18.71 17.15 0.13
CA ASP A 130 17.40 16.94 0.77
C ASP A 130 16.69 15.72 0.15
N SER A 131 16.20 14.81 0.99
CA SER A 131 15.46 13.62 0.58
C SER A 131 14.24 13.93 -0.29
N ARG A 132 13.65 15.12 -0.11
CA ARG A 132 12.52 15.60 -0.93
C ARG A 132 12.90 15.81 -2.40
N ILE A 133 14.14 16.23 -2.68
CA ILE A 133 14.61 16.41 -4.06
C ILE A 133 14.69 15.08 -4.77
N ILE A 134 15.25 14.04 -4.12
CA ILE A 134 15.30 12.69 -4.66
C ILE A 134 13.87 12.18 -4.88
N ALA A 135 12.98 12.36 -3.91
CA ALA A 135 11.59 11.97 -3.98
C ALA A 135 10.84 12.62 -5.17
N ILE A 136 11.03 13.93 -5.39
CA ILE A 136 10.43 14.67 -6.52
C ILE A 136 10.91 14.10 -7.86
N VAL A 137 12.23 13.87 -8.00
CA VAL A 137 12.80 13.28 -9.22
C VAL A 137 12.17 11.91 -9.51
N LEU A 138 12.02 11.07 -8.48
CA LEU A 138 11.39 9.76 -8.63
C LEU A 138 9.93 9.88 -9.09
N ILE A 139 9.14 10.75 -8.46
CA ILE A 139 7.74 10.96 -8.90
C ILE A 139 7.70 11.38 -10.38
N ILE A 140 8.56 12.29 -10.82
CA ILE A 140 8.61 12.70 -12.23
C ILE A 140 8.89 11.50 -13.14
N LEU A 141 9.86 10.65 -12.81
CA LEU A 141 10.20 9.46 -13.58
C LEU A 141 9.00 8.49 -13.67
N PHE A 142 8.30 8.27 -12.57
CA PHE A 142 7.13 7.40 -12.53
C PHE A 142 5.87 8.00 -13.19
N LEU A 143 5.73 9.32 -13.18
CA LEU A 143 4.71 10.00 -13.99
C LEU A 143 4.94 9.74 -15.48
N ILE A 144 6.19 9.85 -15.94
CA ILE A 144 6.57 9.56 -17.34
C ILE A 144 6.30 8.08 -17.67
N LEU A 145 6.65 7.16 -16.78
CA LEU A 145 6.39 5.73 -16.96
C LEU A 145 4.89 5.43 -17.11
N ASN A 146 4.07 5.96 -16.19
CA ASN A 146 2.62 5.77 -16.22
C ASN A 146 1.95 6.48 -17.41
N PHE A 147 2.49 7.60 -17.86
CA PHE A 147 2.03 8.29 -19.04
C PHE A 147 2.22 7.42 -20.31
N ARG A 148 3.33 6.68 -20.41
CA ARG A 148 3.68 5.84 -21.58
C ARG A 148 2.81 4.60 -21.75
N GLY A 149 1.97 4.25 -20.80
CA GLY A 149 0.97 3.17 -20.93
C GLY A 149 1.02 2.12 -19.84
N ILE A 150 -0.14 1.50 -19.59
CA ILE A 150 -0.31 0.51 -18.53
C ILE A 150 0.48 -0.78 -18.78
N GLU A 151 0.73 -1.14 -20.03
CA GLU A 151 1.51 -2.32 -20.35
C GLU A 151 2.97 -2.17 -19.94
N GLN A 152 3.59 -1.00 -20.21
CA GLN A 152 4.97 -0.72 -19.80
C GLN A 152 5.06 -0.60 -18.28
N SER A 153 4.12 0.09 -17.65
CA SER A 153 4.00 0.21 -16.21
C SER A 153 3.87 -1.17 -15.55
N GLY A 154 3.02 -2.07 -16.07
CA GLY A 154 2.85 -3.42 -15.54
C GLY A 154 4.08 -4.33 -15.71
N LYS A 155 4.81 -4.21 -16.84
CA LYS A 155 6.08 -4.93 -17.04
C LYS A 155 7.17 -4.44 -16.09
N ALA A 156 7.30 -3.12 -15.92
CA ALA A 156 8.25 -2.53 -14.97
C ALA A 156 7.94 -2.98 -13.55
N GLN A 157 6.65 -2.95 -13.15
CA GLN A 157 6.17 -3.43 -11.87
C GLN A 157 6.58 -4.87 -11.60
N THR A 158 6.37 -5.75 -12.56
CA THR A 158 6.76 -7.16 -12.46
C THR A 158 8.29 -7.30 -12.32
N GLY A 159 9.05 -6.49 -13.04
CA GLY A 159 10.51 -6.44 -12.96
C GLY A 159 10.99 -6.01 -11.56
N PHE A 160 10.44 -4.95 -10.99
CA PHE A 160 10.76 -4.50 -9.63
C PHE A 160 10.47 -5.58 -8.59
N MET A 161 9.33 -6.26 -8.70
CA MET A 161 8.96 -7.32 -7.77
C MET A 161 9.88 -8.53 -7.88
N PHE A 162 10.24 -8.99 -9.07
CA PHE A 162 11.19 -10.10 -9.21
C PHE A 162 12.57 -9.72 -8.69
N PHE A 163 13.02 -8.50 -8.92
CA PHE A 163 14.29 -8.00 -8.39
C PHE A 163 14.26 -7.97 -6.85
N PHE A 164 13.17 -7.44 -6.26
CA PHE A 164 12.97 -7.44 -4.81
C PHE A 164 13.03 -8.85 -4.22
N TRP A 165 12.27 -9.81 -4.79
CA TRP A 165 12.27 -11.18 -4.30
C TRP A 165 13.64 -11.85 -4.42
N GLY A 166 14.37 -11.59 -5.49
CA GLY A 166 15.74 -12.08 -5.67
C GLY A 166 16.67 -11.57 -4.55
N CYS A 167 16.66 -10.26 -4.31
CA CYS A 167 17.44 -9.65 -3.22
C CYS A 167 17.00 -10.17 -1.85
N ALA A 168 15.71 -10.26 -1.59
CA ALA A 168 15.17 -10.73 -0.31
C ALA A 168 15.55 -12.18 -0.02
N ILE A 169 15.43 -13.09 -0.98
CA ILE A 169 15.83 -14.49 -0.82
C ILE A 169 17.33 -14.59 -0.54
N CYS A 170 18.16 -13.90 -1.32
CA CYS A 170 19.62 -13.90 -1.10
C CYS A 170 19.96 -13.34 0.29
N TRP A 171 19.27 -12.27 0.71
CA TRP A 171 19.47 -11.66 2.02
C TRP A 171 19.05 -12.61 3.15
N PHE A 172 17.90 -13.25 3.06
CA PHE A 172 17.44 -14.23 4.05
C PHE A 172 18.44 -15.38 4.19
N LEU A 173 18.87 -15.98 3.08
CA LEU A 173 19.83 -17.07 3.11
C LEU A 173 21.16 -16.66 3.76
N TYR A 174 21.63 -15.45 3.51
CA TYR A 174 22.84 -14.92 4.11
C TYR A 174 22.68 -14.64 5.61
N MET A 175 21.48 -14.22 6.04
CA MET A 175 21.22 -13.79 7.42
C MET A 175 20.76 -14.92 8.36
N ILE A 176 20.24 -16.05 7.85
CA ILE A 176 19.80 -17.20 8.68
C ILE A 176 20.81 -17.56 9.78
N PRO A 177 22.13 -17.77 9.49
CA PRO A 177 23.08 -18.18 10.52
C PRO A 177 23.45 -17.09 11.54
N LYS A 178 22.96 -15.87 11.35
CA LYS A 178 23.23 -14.71 12.22
C LYS A 178 22.06 -14.38 13.15
N VAL A 179 20.95 -15.12 13.03
CA VAL A 179 19.77 -14.94 13.88
C VAL A 179 20.00 -15.55 15.24
N HIS A 180 19.74 -14.79 16.29
CA HIS A 180 19.82 -15.17 17.69
C HIS A 180 18.43 -15.44 18.26
N ILE A 181 18.15 -16.71 18.59
CA ILE A 181 16.81 -17.11 19.09
C ILE A 181 16.54 -16.48 20.46
N GLU A 182 17.57 -16.26 21.26
CA GLU A 182 17.47 -15.61 22.57
C GLU A 182 16.90 -14.18 22.52
N TYR A 183 16.99 -13.48 21.40
CA TYR A 183 16.47 -12.12 21.25
C TYR A 183 14.94 -12.06 21.18
N PHE A 184 14.26 -13.18 20.88
CA PHE A 184 12.79 -13.22 20.78
C PHE A 184 12.09 -13.05 22.13
N GLY A 185 12.74 -13.27 23.26
CA GLY A 185 12.21 -13.02 24.60
C GLY A 185 12.40 -11.59 25.14
N GLY A 186 12.86 -10.65 24.28
CA GLY A 186 13.36 -9.35 24.72
C GLY A 186 12.37 -8.44 25.46
N ILE A 187 11.09 -8.39 25.08
CA ILE A 187 10.05 -7.58 25.74
C ILE A 187 9.01 -8.51 26.38
N THR A 188 8.84 -8.36 27.69
CA THR A 188 7.81 -9.08 28.46
C THR A 188 6.45 -8.37 28.36
N MET A 189 5.37 -9.07 28.73
CA MET A 189 4.01 -8.51 28.68
C MET A 189 3.85 -7.25 29.55
N ASN A 190 4.58 -7.17 30.66
CA ASN A 190 4.54 -6.02 31.59
C ASN A 190 5.29 -4.78 31.07
N GLU A 191 6.15 -4.94 30.08
CA GLU A 191 6.94 -3.86 29.46
C GLU A 191 6.24 -3.31 28.20
N LEU A 192 5.12 -3.90 27.78
CA LEU A 192 4.38 -3.40 26.64
C LEU A 192 3.82 -1.99 26.91
N PRO A 193 3.76 -1.15 25.88
CA PRO A 193 3.13 0.17 25.97
C PRO A 193 1.69 0.10 26.47
N PRO A 194 1.13 1.21 27.02
CA PRO A 194 -0.28 1.29 27.38
C PRO A 194 -1.21 0.91 26.21
N PHE A 195 -2.41 0.40 26.54
CA PHE A 195 -3.35 -0.12 25.55
C PHE A 195 -3.64 0.83 24.39
N ASN A 196 -3.77 2.13 24.64
CA ASN A 196 -4.01 3.12 23.57
C ASN A 196 -2.83 3.18 22.57
N GLU A 197 -1.60 3.14 23.07
CA GLU A 197 -0.41 3.13 22.22
C GLU A 197 -0.27 1.79 21.50
N LEU A 198 -0.59 0.66 22.15
CA LEU A 198 -0.62 -0.65 21.49
C LEU A 198 -1.60 -0.68 20.32
N MET A 199 -2.78 -0.07 20.47
CA MET A 199 -3.76 -0.02 19.38
C MET A 199 -3.30 0.87 18.23
N TYR A 200 -2.62 1.98 18.53
CA TYR A 200 -1.99 2.81 17.49
C TYR A 200 -0.88 2.04 16.75
N ILE A 201 0.00 1.36 17.49
CA ILE A 201 1.05 0.50 16.92
C ILE A 201 0.42 -0.60 16.04
N PHE A 202 -0.61 -1.27 16.54
CA PHE A 202 -1.34 -2.28 15.78
C PHE A 202 -1.94 -1.71 14.48
N GLY A 203 -2.46 -0.48 14.52
CA GLY A 203 -2.93 0.23 13.33
C GLY A 203 -1.83 0.38 12.27
N LEU A 204 -0.61 0.78 12.67
CA LEU A 204 0.52 0.90 11.76
C LEU A 204 0.98 -0.47 11.21
N VAL A 205 0.95 -1.52 12.02
CA VAL A 205 1.22 -2.89 11.56
C VAL A 205 0.15 -3.38 10.58
N TRP A 206 -1.13 -3.09 10.85
CA TRP A 206 -2.21 -3.41 9.92
C TRP A 206 -2.07 -2.62 8.60
N TRP A 207 -1.60 -1.38 8.64
CA TRP A 207 -1.35 -0.59 7.43
C TRP A 207 -0.37 -1.28 6.47
N CYS A 208 0.57 -2.11 6.97
CA CYS A 208 1.45 -2.94 6.16
C CYS A 208 0.73 -4.01 5.32
N TYR A 209 -0.59 -4.16 5.47
CA TYR A 209 -1.44 -5.06 4.68
C TYR A 209 -2.37 -4.33 3.72
N THR A 210 -2.40 -3.01 3.78
CA THR A 210 -3.32 -2.19 2.98
C THR A 210 -2.76 -1.93 1.59
N GLY A 211 -3.65 -1.64 0.62
CA GLY A 211 -3.27 -1.42 -0.77
C GLY A 211 -3.52 -2.64 -1.68
N PHE A 212 -3.95 -3.78 -1.14
CA PHE A 212 -4.24 -4.99 -1.90
C PHE A 212 -5.30 -4.78 -3.01
N GLU A 213 -6.21 -3.84 -2.83
CA GLU A 213 -7.26 -3.52 -3.79
C GLU A 213 -6.76 -2.72 -5.01
N THR A 214 -5.49 -2.39 -5.07
CA THR A 214 -4.92 -1.60 -6.17
C THR A 214 -5.13 -2.26 -7.53
N CYS A 215 -5.00 -3.59 -7.63
CA CYS A 215 -5.31 -4.31 -8.86
C CYS A 215 -6.80 -4.20 -9.25
N VAL A 216 -7.69 -4.04 -8.27
CA VAL A 216 -9.13 -3.87 -8.50
C VAL A 216 -9.44 -2.53 -9.17
N SER A 217 -8.68 -1.48 -8.83
CA SER A 217 -8.82 -0.16 -9.45
C SER A 217 -8.54 -0.18 -10.96
N MET A 218 -7.73 -1.16 -11.41
CA MET A 218 -7.35 -1.40 -12.80
C MET A 218 -8.15 -2.54 -13.46
N GLY A 219 -9.32 -2.88 -12.92
CA GLY A 219 -10.15 -3.99 -13.41
C GLY A 219 -10.54 -3.87 -14.89
N ALA A 220 -10.72 -2.65 -15.40
CA ALA A 220 -10.98 -2.39 -16.82
C ALA A 220 -9.78 -2.71 -17.74
N GLU A 221 -8.56 -2.68 -17.21
CA GLU A 221 -7.30 -2.94 -17.92
C GLU A 221 -6.78 -4.39 -17.68
N THR A 222 -7.49 -5.19 -16.88
CA THR A 222 -7.12 -6.58 -16.56
C THR A 222 -7.70 -7.56 -17.56
N LYS A 223 -6.89 -8.55 -17.98
CA LYS A 223 -7.31 -9.67 -18.82
C LYS A 223 -8.07 -10.69 -17.96
N TYR A 224 -9.22 -11.16 -18.45
CA TYR A 224 -10.08 -12.13 -17.75
C TYR A 224 -10.33 -11.74 -16.27
N PRO A 225 -10.80 -10.50 -16.00
CA PRO A 225 -10.81 -9.93 -14.66
C PRO A 225 -11.63 -10.76 -13.66
N GLN A 226 -12.70 -11.42 -14.09
CA GLN A 226 -13.55 -12.27 -13.28
C GLN A 226 -12.82 -13.45 -12.63
N TYR A 227 -11.70 -13.88 -13.18
CA TYR A 227 -10.84 -14.94 -12.65
C TYR A 227 -9.53 -14.41 -12.09
N THR A 228 -8.95 -13.42 -12.77
CA THR A 228 -7.63 -12.87 -12.45
C THR A 228 -7.65 -12.12 -11.12
N LEU A 229 -8.61 -11.20 -10.91
CA LEU A 229 -8.66 -10.35 -9.72
C LEU A 229 -8.88 -11.14 -8.42
N PRO A 230 -9.88 -12.04 -8.30
CA PRO A 230 -10.05 -12.82 -7.07
C PRO A 230 -8.84 -13.71 -6.75
N ARG A 231 -8.16 -14.24 -7.77
CA ARG A 231 -6.95 -15.05 -7.57
C ARG A 231 -5.79 -14.19 -7.10
N ALA A 232 -5.58 -13.03 -7.74
CA ALA A 232 -4.53 -12.10 -7.35
C ALA A 232 -4.68 -11.67 -5.89
N LEU A 233 -5.88 -11.24 -5.48
CA LEU A 233 -6.17 -10.82 -4.11
C LEU A 233 -5.92 -11.92 -3.08
N LYS A 234 -6.41 -13.14 -3.33
CA LYS A 234 -6.20 -14.28 -2.44
C LYS A 234 -4.72 -14.65 -2.27
N ILE A 235 -3.99 -14.72 -3.38
CA ILE A 235 -2.56 -15.04 -3.34
C ILE A 235 -1.80 -13.94 -2.61
N SER A 236 -2.10 -12.69 -2.92
CA SER A 236 -1.35 -11.54 -2.41
C SER A 236 -1.47 -11.38 -0.90
N VAL A 237 -2.66 -11.57 -0.30
CA VAL A 237 -2.82 -11.38 1.16
C VAL A 237 -1.95 -12.34 1.97
N PHE A 238 -1.80 -13.60 1.52
CA PHE A 238 -0.94 -14.58 2.18
C PHE A 238 0.56 -14.35 1.91
N LEU A 239 0.92 -13.93 0.68
CA LEU A 239 2.31 -13.58 0.35
C LEU A 239 2.77 -12.34 1.12
N VAL A 240 1.91 -11.35 1.27
CA VAL A 240 2.17 -10.16 2.08
C VAL A 240 2.40 -10.54 3.54
N PHE A 241 1.56 -11.44 4.10
CA PHE A 241 1.78 -11.95 5.46
C PHE A 241 3.13 -12.64 5.59
N ALA A 242 3.42 -13.60 4.72
CA ALA A 242 4.68 -14.34 4.78
C ALA A 242 5.89 -13.41 4.72
N LEU A 243 5.83 -12.40 3.84
CA LEU A 243 6.90 -11.43 3.68
C LEU A 243 7.07 -10.56 4.95
N ASN A 244 5.97 -9.97 5.45
CA ASN A 244 6.00 -9.17 6.67
C ASN A 244 6.52 -9.98 7.87
N ALA A 245 5.99 -11.19 8.07
CA ALA A 245 6.39 -12.06 9.18
C ALA A 245 7.87 -12.46 9.09
N LEU A 246 8.37 -12.78 7.88
CA LEU A 246 9.77 -13.14 7.68
C LEU A 246 10.70 -11.96 7.97
N PHE A 247 10.45 -10.79 7.39
CA PHE A 247 11.29 -9.62 7.64
C PHE A 247 11.29 -9.24 9.12
N GLN A 248 10.12 -9.19 9.76
CA GLN A 248 10.02 -8.89 11.19
C GLN A 248 10.74 -9.94 12.05
N TRP A 249 10.62 -11.23 11.70
CA TRP A 249 11.31 -12.32 12.38
C TRP A 249 12.85 -12.14 12.31
N PHE A 250 13.37 -11.82 11.13
CA PHE A 250 14.78 -11.54 10.98
C PHE A 250 15.22 -10.31 11.80
N LEU A 251 14.51 -9.20 11.73
CA LEU A 251 14.92 -7.99 12.45
C LEU A 251 14.92 -8.19 13.96
N VAL A 252 13.90 -8.87 14.51
CA VAL A 252 13.83 -9.24 15.94
C VAL A 252 14.99 -10.16 16.33
N GLY A 253 15.32 -11.16 15.50
CA GLY A 253 16.40 -12.12 15.79
C GLY A 253 17.81 -11.59 15.53
N LEU A 254 17.95 -10.42 14.90
CA LEU A 254 19.25 -9.79 14.61
C LEU A 254 19.59 -8.66 15.57
N VAL A 255 18.59 -7.97 16.11
CA VAL A 255 18.79 -6.77 16.95
C VAL A 255 18.39 -7.08 18.39
N PRO A 256 19.34 -7.01 19.35
CA PRO A 256 19.03 -7.22 20.76
C PRO A 256 18.19 -6.07 21.34
N LYS A 257 17.47 -6.34 22.45
CA LYS A 257 16.54 -5.41 23.10
C LYS A 257 17.17 -4.06 23.44
N GLU A 258 18.44 -4.05 23.85
CA GLU A 258 19.18 -2.85 24.25
C GLU A 258 19.28 -1.82 23.12
N LEU A 259 19.15 -2.27 21.87
CA LEU A 259 19.24 -1.42 20.66
C LEU A 259 17.86 -1.08 20.08
N TYR A 260 16.75 -1.50 20.69
CA TYR A 260 15.40 -1.24 20.20
C TYR A 260 15.07 0.25 20.12
N GLY A 261 15.67 1.08 20.99
CA GLY A 261 15.53 2.54 20.92
C GLY A 261 15.99 3.12 19.59
N ILE A 262 16.97 2.51 18.92
CA ILE A 262 17.45 2.92 17.60
C ILE A 262 16.36 2.65 16.56
N LEU A 263 15.76 1.45 16.58
CA LEU A 263 14.70 1.08 15.64
C LEU A 263 13.49 2.01 15.74
N ALA A 264 13.12 2.38 16.97
CA ALA A 264 11.91 3.17 17.24
C ALA A 264 11.93 4.57 16.61
N VAL A 265 13.13 5.15 16.42
CA VAL A 265 13.31 6.53 15.96
C VAL A 265 13.95 6.65 14.56
N ALA A 266 14.46 5.56 14.01
CA ALA A 266 15.17 5.56 12.76
C ALA A 266 14.25 5.77 11.55
N ASP A 267 14.68 6.55 10.55
CA ASP A 267 14.00 6.70 9.26
C ASP A 267 14.18 5.47 8.34
N ALA A 268 15.18 4.64 8.62
CA ALA A 268 15.45 3.37 7.94
C ALA A 268 15.80 2.27 8.96
N PRO A 269 14.81 1.78 9.76
CA PRO A 269 15.04 0.93 10.93
C PRO A 269 15.86 -0.33 10.64
N TYR A 270 15.64 -0.95 9.48
CA TYR A 270 16.40 -2.14 9.08
C TYR A 270 17.88 -1.87 8.93
N ALA A 271 18.24 -0.85 8.17
CA ALA A 271 19.63 -0.53 7.89
C ALA A 271 20.35 -0.03 9.15
N GLU A 272 19.67 0.83 9.94
CA GLU A 272 20.24 1.34 11.20
C GLU A 272 20.35 0.24 12.26
N GLY A 273 19.39 -0.69 12.34
CA GLY A 273 19.50 -1.86 13.21
C GLY A 273 20.69 -2.76 12.84
N LEU A 274 20.92 -3.02 11.55
CA LEU A 274 22.08 -3.78 11.10
C LEU A 274 23.41 -3.07 11.39
N LYS A 275 23.48 -1.75 11.18
CA LYS A 275 24.66 -0.96 11.55
C LYS A 275 24.95 -1.07 13.04
N ALA A 276 23.92 -0.95 13.89
CA ALA A 276 24.06 -0.99 15.35
C ALA A 276 24.62 -2.32 15.87
N VAL A 277 24.34 -3.44 15.19
CA VAL A 277 24.90 -4.76 15.52
C VAL A 277 26.18 -5.10 14.75
N GLY A 278 26.76 -4.14 14.03
CA GLY A 278 28.02 -4.32 13.30
C GLY A 278 27.91 -5.12 11.99
N LEU A 279 26.70 -5.36 11.48
CA LEU A 279 26.44 -6.05 10.22
C LEU A 279 26.47 -5.05 9.04
N ILE A 280 27.65 -4.46 8.80
CA ILE A 280 27.91 -3.46 7.75
C ILE A 280 28.36 -4.11 6.44
N GLY A 281 28.42 -3.32 5.35
CA GLY A 281 28.88 -3.77 4.04
C GLY A 281 27.82 -4.62 3.30
N PHE A 282 28.18 -5.83 2.88
CA PHE A 282 27.34 -6.67 2.00
C PHE A 282 25.88 -6.84 2.47
N PRO A 283 25.57 -7.15 3.75
CA PRO A 283 24.19 -7.33 4.18
C PRO A 283 23.35 -6.04 4.07
N ILE A 284 23.93 -4.87 4.38
CA ILE A 284 23.23 -3.57 4.22
C ILE A 284 23.11 -3.23 2.74
N ILE A 285 24.13 -3.42 1.94
CA ILE A 285 24.11 -3.15 0.50
C ILE A 285 22.98 -3.96 -0.16
N LEU A 286 22.96 -5.28 0.08
CA LEU A 286 21.95 -6.16 -0.52
C LEU A 286 20.53 -5.80 -0.06
N LEU A 287 20.36 -5.49 1.23
CA LEU A 287 19.10 -5.06 1.79
C LEU A 287 18.62 -3.73 1.16
N CYS A 288 19.46 -2.71 1.19
CA CYS A 288 19.08 -1.37 0.69
C CYS A 288 18.82 -1.37 -0.82
N ILE A 289 19.59 -2.15 -1.61
CA ILE A 289 19.30 -2.33 -3.04
C ILE A 289 17.96 -3.00 -3.23
N GLY A 290 17.65 -4.06 -2.47
CA GLY A 290 16.38 -4.77 -2.56
C GLY A 290 15.20 -3.88 -2.18
N ILE A 291 15.29 -3.15 -1.07
CA ILE A 291 14.24 -2.25 -0.60
C ILE A 291 14.07 -1.09 -1.59
N ALA A 292 15.11 -0.31 -1.84
CA ALA A 292 15.01 0.89 -2.66
C ALA A 292 14.59 0.56 -4.11
N PHE A 293 15.36 -0.26 -4.83
CA PHE A 293 15.14 -0.49 -6.26
C PHE A 293 14.12 -1.60 -6.56
N GLY A 294 13.74 -2.40 -5.58
CA GLY A 294 12.70 -3.43 -5.72
C GLY A 294 11.41 -3.01 -5.01
N GLY A 295 11.43 -2.94 -3.68
CA GLY A 295 10.26 -2.65 -2.83
C GLY A 295 9.66 -1.28 -3.12
N ASP A 296 10.40 -0.21 -2.81
CA ASP A 296 9.88 1.16 -2.89
C ASP A 296 9.47 1.55 -4.33
N LEU A 297 10.30 1.21 -5.36
CA LEU A 297 9.92 1.49 -6.75
C LEU A 297 8.67 0.72 -7.17
N SER A 298 8.45 -0.50 -6.62
CA SER A 298 7.24 -1.27 -6.90
C SER A 298 5.99 -0.67 -6.26
N THR A 299 6.12 0.11 -5.20
CA THR A 299 4.98 0.78 -4.55
C THR A 299 4.68 2.15 -5.17
N ILE A 300 5.70 2.89 -5.57
CA ILE A 300 5.53 4.20 -6.23
C ILE A 300 4.70 4.05 -7.52
N ASN A 301 4.95 3.02 -8.30
CA ASN A 301 4.28 2.80 -9.58
C ASN A 301 2.74 2.69 -9.47
N PRO A 302 2.16 1.73 -8.70
CA PRO A 302 0.73 1.67 -8.47
C PRO A 302 0.20 2.86 -7.65
N GLY A 303 1.03 3.50 -6.82
CA GLY A 303 0.73 4.75 -6.11
C GLY A 303 0.34 5.91 -7.03
N ILE A 304 0.75 5.86 -8.30
CA ILE A 304 0.34 6.81 -9.34
C ILE A 304 -0.77 6.21 -10.21
N ALA A 305 -0.62 4.95 -10.62
CA ALA A 305 -1.53 4.30 -11.56
C ALA A 305 -2.97 4.22 -11.04
N ALA A 306 -3.15 3.77 -9.80
CA ALA A 306 -4.47 3.49 -9.24
C ALA A 306 -5.30 4.75 -8.94
N PRO A 307 -4.78 5.78 -8.25
CA PRO A 307 -5.52 7.03 -8.03
C PRO A 307 -5.93 7.72 -9.34
N ALA A 308 -5.09 7.67 -10.36
CA ALA A 308 -5.43 8.22 -11.67
C ALA A 308 -6.67 7.56 -12.30
N ARG A 309 -6.90 6.24 -12.05
CA ARG A 309 -8.10 5.53 -12.52
C ARG A 309 -9.34 5.92 -11.72
N TYR A 310 -9.20 6.21 -10.44
CA TYR A 310 -10.30 6.77 -9.64
C TYR A 310 -10.68 8.16 -10.14
N ILE A 311 -9.74 9.06 -10.30
CA ILE A 311 -9.96 10.41 -10.85
C ILE A 311 -10.63 10.32 -12.23
N TYR A 312 -10.12 9.45 -13.12
CA TYR A 312 -10.70 9.19 -14.43
C TYR A 312 -12.19 8.78 -14.32
N THR A 313 -12.48 7.79 -13.49
CA THR A 313 -13.84 7.26 -13.31
C THR A 313 -14.79 8.30 -12.71
N MET A 314 -14.34 9.05 -11.69
CA MET A 314 -15.12 10.11 -11.07
C MET A 314 -15.43 11.25 -12.07
N ALA A 315 -14.48 11.58 -12.94
CA ALA A 315 -14.67 12.58 -13.98
C ALA A 315 -15.59 12.06 -15.11
N GLU A 316 -15.48 10.79 -15.49
CA GLU A 316 -16.37 10.15 -16.47
C GLU A 316 -17.83 10.14 -15.99
N ASP A 317 -18.03 10.01 -14.68
CA ASP A 317 -19.35 10.05 -14.01
C ASP A 317 -19.86 11.47 -13.69
N GLY A 318 -19.08 12.50 -13.99
CA GLY A 318 -19.45 13.90 -13.71
C GLY A 318 -19.35 14.28 -12.21
N ALA A 319 -18.63 13.52 -11.39
CA ALA A 319 -18.28 13.88 -10.03
C ALA A 319 -17.08 14.85 -9.99
N LEU A 320 -16.26 14.81 -11.03
CA LEU A 320 -15.13 15.71 -11.26
C LEU A 320 -15.21 16.35 -12.64
N PRO A 321 -14.48 17.46 -12.91
CA PRO A 321 -14.47 18.11 -14.22
C PRO A 321 -14.14 17.15 -15.36
N SER A 322 -14.90 17.18 -16.44
CA SER A 322 -14.83 16.23 -17.56
C SER A 322 -13.48 16.19 -18.29
N TYR A 323 -12.66 17.24 -18.22
CA TYR A 323 -11.34 17.24 -18.83
C TYR A 323 -10.38 16.22 -18.15
N LEU A 324 -10.63 15.83 -16.88
CA LEU A 324 -9.83 14.85 -16.14
C LEU A 324 -10.03 13.41 -16.66
N CYS A 325 -11.10 13.10 -17.39
CA CYS A 325 -11.29 11.79 -18.01
C CYS A 325 -10.71 11.69 -19.44
N LYS A 326 -9.94 12.69 -19.90
CA LYS A 326 -9.30 12.63 -21.21
C LYS A 326 -8.23 11.53 -21.26
N VAL A 327 -8.33 10.67 -22.27
CA VAL A 327 -7.41 9.57 -22.53
C VAL A 327 -6.48 9.95 -23.68
N HIS A 328 -5.18 9.74 -23.51
CA HIS A 328 -4.18 10.05 -24.54
C HIS A 328 -4.35 9.16 -25.77
N SER A 329 -4.35 9.72 -26.98
CA SER A 329 -4.64 9.02 -28.24
C SER A 329 -3.71 7.84 -28.51
N LYS A 330 -2.40 8.02 -28.29
CA LYS A 330 -1.35 7.02 -28.53
C LYS A 330 -1.21 6.03 -27.40
N TYR A 331 -1.10 6.51 -26.15
CA TYR A 331 -0.74 5.69 -24.99
C TYR A 331 -1.93 5.08 -24.24
N LYS A 332 -3.16 5.51 -24.56
CA LYS A 332 -4.41 5.02 -23.96
C LYS A 332 -4.43 5.15 -22.43
N THR A 333 -3.85 6.22 -21.90
CA THR A 333 -3.74 6.52 -20.46
C THR A 333 -4.50 7.80 -20.11
N PRO A 334 -5.08 7.93 -18.89
CA PRO A 334 -5.75 9.14 -18.41
C PRO A 334 -4.71 10.19 -17.97
N TYR A 335 -4.06 10.83 -18.93
CA TYR A 335 -2.85 11.62 -18.74
C TYR A 335 -3.06 12.84 -17.83
N ILE A 336 -4.21 13.51 -17.87
CA ILE A 336 -4.47 14.67 -17.01
C ILE A 336 -4.66 14.21 -15.56
N ALA A 337 -5.34 13.08 -15.34
CA ALA A 337 -5.45 12.49 -14.01
C ALA A 337 -4.08 12.08 -13.43
N ILE A 338 -3.19 11.53 -14.27
CA ILE A 338 -1.81 11.20 -13.88
C ILE A 338 -1.04 12.46 -13.43
N ILE A 339 -1.17 13.57 -14.17
CA ILE A 339 -0.53 14.84 -13.80
C ILE A 339 -1.08 15.36 -12.47
N LEU A 340 -2.40 15.30 -12.26
CA LEU A 340 -3.03 15.73 -10.99
C LEU A 340 -2.52 14.89 -9.81
N VAL A 341 -2.40 13.58 -9.97
CA VAL A 341 -1.77 12.70 -8.96
C VAL A 341 -0.34 13.15 -8.64
N GLY A 342 0.43 13.52 -9.65
CA GLY A 342 1.78 14.06 -9.47
C GLY A 342 1.80 15.33 -8.63
N ILE A 343 0.89 16.27 -8.90
CA ILE A 343 0.78 17.54 -8.12
C ILE A 343 0.46 17.23 -6.65
N ILE A 344 -0.47 16.31 -6.37
CA ILE A 344 -0.82 15.94 -5.00
C ILE A 344 0.38 15.27 -4.31
N ASN A 345 1.15 14.41 -5.00
CA ASN A 345 2.38 13.82 -4.48
C ASN A 345 3.39 14.91 -4.09
N PHE A 346 3.61 15.94 -4.94
CA PHE A 346 4.55 17.01 -4.63
C PHE A 346 4.16 17.79 -3.37
N ILE A 347 2.86 18.05 -3.18
CA ILE A 347 2.35 18.70 -1.96
C ILE A 347 2.64 17.84 -0.73
N LEU A 348 2.39 16.52 -0.80
CA LEU A 348 2.62 15.61 0.33
C LEU A 348 4.10 15.45 0.64
N ILE A 349 4.96 15.30 -0.36
CA ILE A 349 6.42 15.23 -0.19
C ILE A 349 6.95 16.51 0.49
N ALA A 350 6.37 17.66 0.20
CA ALA A 350 6.77 18.92 0.82
C ALA A 350 6.55 18.92 2.35
N THR A 351 5.63 18.12 2.89
CA THR A 351 5.43 17.98 4.35
C THR A 351 6.61 17.30 5.04
N GLY A 352 7.31 16.40 4.36
CA GLY A 352 8.50 15.69 4.85
C GLY A 352 8.25 14.68 5.98
N SER A 353 6.99 14.46 6.41
CA SER A 353 6.66 13.60 7.56
C SER A 353 6.05 12.27 7.11
N ILE A 354 6.87 11.21 7.07
CA ILE A 354 6.41 9.85 6.74
C ILE A 354 5.32 9.38 7.72
N ASN A 355 5.47 9.62 9.02
CA ASN A 355 4.50 9.19 10.03
C ASN A 355 3.12 9.84 9.86
N TYR A 356 3.08 11.15 9.56
CA TYR A 356 1.82 11.84 9.27
C TYR A 356 1.16 11.29 7.99
N ILE A 357 1.95 11.14 6.93
CA ILE A 357 1.51 10.59 5.64
C ILE A 357 0.93 9.17 5.84
N ALA A 358 1.62 8.31 6.60
CA ALA A 358 1.18 6.96 6.93
C ALA A 358 -0.15 6.97 7.72
N SER A 359 -0.29 7.85 8.71
CA SER A 359 -1.51 7.96 9.53
C SER A 359 -2.72 8.42 8.69
N VAL A 360 -2.54 9.42 7.83
CA VAL A 360 -3.60 9.87 6.90
C VAL A 360 -4.00 8.77 5.93
N SER A 361 -3.01 8.05 5.38
CA SER A 361 -3.25 6.91 4.49
C SER A 361 -4.04 5.80 5.19
N LEU A 362 -3.60 5.39 6.37
CA LEU A 362 -4.23 4.34 7.18
C LEU A 362 -5.71 4.65 7.44
N ILE A 363 -6.02 5.85 7.94
CA ILE A 363 -7.39 6.26 8.27
C ILE A 363 -8.25 6.30 7.01
N SER A 364 -7.74 6.88 5.94
CA SER A 364 -8.45 6.98 4.67
C SER A 364 -8.75 5.61 4.06
N LEU A 365 -7.81 4.65 4.12
CA LEU A 365 -8.07 3.28 3.65
C LEU A 365 -9.06 2.54 4.54
N ALA A 366 -8.99 2.69 5.86
CA ALA A 366 -9.98 2.09 6.76
C ALA A 366 -11.40 2.55 6.40
N ILE A 367 -11.60 3.87 6.18
CA ILE A 367 -12.88 4.43 5.73
C ILE A 367 -13.28 3.85 4.37
N CYS A 368 -12.36 3.79 3.42
CA CYS A 368 -12.61 3.24 2.09
C CYS A 368 -13.05 1.76 2.16
N TYR A 369 -12.39 0.94 2.98
CA TYR A 369 -12.75 -0.48 3.14
C TYR A 369 -14.07 -0.68 3.87
N MET A 370 -14.40 0.15 4.86
CA MET A 370 -15.73 0.14 5.50
C MET A 370 -16.83 0.45 4.47
N ILE A 371 -16.64 1.48 3.64
CA ILE A 371 -17.58 1.80 2.55
C ILE A 371 -17.62 0.65 1.52
N GLY A 372 -16.50 0.02 1.22
CA GLY A 372 -16.45 -1.19 0.38
C GLY A 372 -17.31 -2.33 0.92
N CYS A 373 -17.21 -2.61 2.23
CA CYS A 373 -18.04 -3.62 2.90
C CYS A 373 -19.54 -3.23 2.90
N LEU A 374 -19.87 -1.98 3.19
CA LEU A 374 -21.26 -1.48 3.08
C LEU A 374 -21.78 -1.60 1.64
N SER A 375 -20.94 -1.32 0.65
CA SER A 375 -21.27 -1.44 -0.76
C SER A 375 -21.57 -2.88 -1.16
N TYR A 376 -20.79 -3.85 -0.65
CA TYR A 376 -21.04 -5.27 -0.85
C TYR A 376 -22.42 -5.68 -0.29
N LEU A 377 -22.72 -5.28 0.95
CA LEU A 377 -24.03 -5.56 1.57
C LEU A 377 -25.17 -4.93 0.75
N GLY A 378 -24.99 -3.70 0.28
CA GLY A 378 -25.93 -3.01 -0.60
C GLY A 378 -26.11 -3.72 -1.94
N LEU A 379 -25.04 -4.16 -2.59
CA LEU A 379 -25.09 -4.93 -3.84
C LEU A 379 -25.79 -6.28 -3.65
N CYS A 380 -25.57 -6.96 -2.53
CA CYS A 380 -26.26 -8.20 -2.20
C CYS A 380 -27.78 -8.01 -2.04
N LYS A 381 -28.20 -6.86 -1.50
CA LYS A 381 -29.61 -6.52 -1.30
C LYS A 381 -30.29 -6.04 -2.57
N LYS A 382 -29.64 -5.15 -3.33
CA LYS A 382 -30.21 -4.53 -4.54
C LYS A 382 -30.22 -5.44 -5.76
N TYR A 383 -29.21 -6.33 -5.86
CA TYR A 383 -28.99 -7.20 -7.02
C TYR A 383 -28.76 -8.65 -6.56
N PRO A 384 -29.79 -9.34 -6.02
CA PRO A 384 -29.66 -10.72 -5.51
C PRO A 384 -29.27 -11.70 -6.62
N ASP A 385 -29.74 -11.49 -7.84
CA ASP A 385 -29.53 -12.37 -9.00
C ASP A 385 -28.26 -12.00 -9.82
N MET A 386 -27.43 -11.06 -9.31
CA MET A 386 -26.19 -10.67 -10.00
C MET A 386 -25.27 -11.90 -10.16
N ASN A 387 -24.78 -12.12 -11.38
CA ASN A 387 -23.79 -13.13 -11.63
C ASN A 387 -22.50 -12.85 -10.86
N ARG A 388 -22.12 -13.72 -9.95
CA ARG A 388 -20.92 -13.65 -9.10
C ARG A 388 -20.07 -14.88 -9.34
N PRO A 389 -19.14 -14.84 -10.31
CA PRO A 389 -18.28 -15.98 -10.65
C PRO A 389 -17.43 -16.48 -9.47
N TYR A 390 -17.12 -15.59 -8.53
CA TYR A 390 -16.49 -15.89 -7.25
C TYR A 390 -17.38 -15.40 -6.10
N LYS A 391 -17.52 -16.21 -5.04
CA LYS A 391 -18.25 -15.84 -3.81
C LYS A 391 -17.30 -15.90 -2.61
N ALA A 392 -17.25 -14.83 -1.83
CA ALA A 392 -16.47 -14.75 -0.60
C ALA A 392 -17.11 -15.64 0.49
N PRO A 393 -16.34 -16.56 1.12
CA PRO A 393 -16.88 -17.35 2.23
C PRO A 393 -17.26 -16.42 3.40
N LEU A 394 -18.46 -16.64 3.97
CA LEU A 394 -19.02 -15.82 5.05
C LEU A 394 -19.03 -14.30 4.75
N GLY A 395 -19.13 -13.89 3.48
CA GLY A 395 -18.92 -12.51 3.05
C GLY A 395 -19.72 -11.47 3.84
N LYS A 396 -21.03 -11.72 4.13
CA LYS A 396 -21.84 -10.78 4.92
C LYS A 396 -21.37 -10.65 6.37
N ILE A 397 -21.01 -11.77 7.01
CA ILE A 397 -20.48 -11.78 8.39
C ILE A 397 -19.11 -11.09 8.41
N GLY A 398 -18.26 -11.42 7.45
CA GLY A 398 -16.95 -10.78 7.29
C GLY A 398 -17.03 -9.27 7.10
N CYS A 399 -18.05 -8.76 6.37
CA CYS A 399 -18.29 -7.32 6.25
C CYS A 399 -18.59 -6.66 7.61
N ILE A 400 -19.50 -7.24 8.39
CA ILE A 400 -19.88 -6.71 9.70
C ILE A 400 -18.66 -6.70 10.64
N PHE A 401 -17.93 -7.80 10.66
CA PHE A 401 -16.69 -7.92 11.44
C PHE A 401 -15.66 -6.87 11.04
N THR A 402 -15.41 -6.71 9.73
CA THR A 402 -14.47 -5.72 9.19
C THR A 402 -14.85 -4.29 9.58
N ILE A 403 -16.13 -3.92 9.43
CA ILE A 403 -16.62 -2.58 9.79
C ILE A 403 -16.41 -2.34 11.29
N PHE A 404 -16.77 -3.30 12.14
CA PHE A 404 -16.62 -3.18 13.60
C PHE A 404 -15.14 -2.98 13.99
N ILE A 405 -14.25 -3.81 13.48
CA ILE A 405 -12.80 -3.74 13.78
C ILE A 405 -12.20 -2.42 13.30
N TYR A 406 -12.54 -1.96 12.10
CA TYR A 406 -11.98 -0.72 11.58
C TYR A 406 -12.52 0.52 12.30
N CYS A 407 -13.81 0.53 12.68
CA CYS A 407 -14.33 1.57 13.57
C CYS A 407 -13.59 1.59 14.91
N PHE A 408 -13.33 0.41 15.48
CA PHE A 408 -12.58 0.30 16.73
C PHE A 408 -11.13 0.81 16.57
N MET A 409 -10.45 0.46 15.49
CA MET A 409 -9.09 0.94 15.22
C MET A 409 -9.02 2.46 15.02
N LEU A 410 -10.01 3.05 14.33
CA LEU A 410 -10.07 4.50 14.12
C LEU A 410 -10.21 5.28 15.43
N PHE A 411 -10.80 4.69 16.45
CA PHE A 411 -10.91 5.34 17.78
C PHE A 411 -9.55 5.62 18.42
N PHE A 412 -8.52 4.82 18.11
CA PHE A 412 -7.15 4.96 18.61
C PHE A 412 -6.18 5.60 17.62
N ALA A 413 -6.68 6.03 16.46
CA ALA A 413 -5.85 6.63 15.41
C ALA A 413 -5.36 8.03 15.79
N ASP A 414 -4.34 8.52 15.08
CA ASP A 414 -3.80 9.86 15.28
C ASP A 414 -4.86 10.95 15.07
N LYS A 415 -4.98 11.87 16.04
CA LYS A 415 -6.04 12.89 16.06
C LYS A 415 -5.92 13.91 14.93
N VAL A 416 -4.70 14.27 14.53
CA VAL A 416 -4.47 15.25 13.46
C VAL A 416 -4.83 14.62 12.12
N ALA A 417 -4.42 13.38 11.92
CA ALA A 417 -4.79 12.61 10.73
C ALA A 417 -6.30 12.33 10.65
N LEU A 418 -6.97 12.08 11.79
CA LEU A 418 -8.44 11.95 11.87
C LEU A 418 -9.14 13.25 11.46
N LEU A 419 -8.65 14.40 11.92
CA LEU A 419 -9.19 15.70 11.52
C LEU A 419 -9.05 15.90 10.00
N THR A 420 -7.88 15.57 9.44
CA THR A 420 -7.63 15.64 7.99
C THR A 420 -8.61 14.74 7.23
N ALA A 421 -8.80 13.50 7.67
CA ALA A 421 -9.77 12.59 7.06
C ALA A 421 -11.22 13.09 7.19
N GLY A 422 -11.58 13.71 8.32
CA GLY A 422 -12.86 14.36 8.54
C GLY A 422 -13.09 15.52 7.54
N ILE A 423 -12.09 16.38 7.34
CA ILE A 423 -12.14 17.46 6.34
C ILE A 423 -12.35 16.89 4.94
N ILE A 424 -11.60 15.85 4.54
CA ILE A 424 -11.77 15.17 3.26
C ILE A 424 -13.22 14.68 3.11
N THR A 425 -13.78 14.04 4.14
CA THR A 425 -15.16 13.52 4.12
C THR A 425 -16.21 14.62 3.92
N VAL A 426 -16.00 15.80 4.50
CA VAL A 426 -16.96 16.92 4.43
C VAL A 426 -16.87 17.67 3.10
N VAL A 427 -15.67 17.75 2.52
CA VAL A 427 -15.43 18.46 1.25
C VAL A 427 -15.87 17.63 0.02
N CYS A 428 -16.00 16.31 0.16
CA CYS A 428 -16.45 15.40 -0.91
C CYS A 428 -17.96 15.38 -1.11
#